data_66f17e7416e90ca3b1a9800ded2974e6
#
_entry.id   66f17e7416e90ca3b1a9800ded2974e6
#
_cell.length_a   1.000
_cell.length_b   1.000
_cell.length_c   1.000
_cell.angle_alpha   90.00
_cell.angle_beta   90.00
_cell.angle_gamma   90.00
#
_symmetry.space_group_name_H-M   'P 1'
#
loop_
_entity.id
_entity.type
_entity.pdbx_description
1 polymer ?
#
loop_
_entity_poly.entity_id
_entity_poly.type
_entity_poly.pdbx_seq_one_letter_code
_entity_poly.pdbx_strand_id
1 'polypeptide(L)'
;MKMKCPILAMAMVTALTAMALDDIKDSEFNPITTGVTSLSITPDARGASMGDLGAASDPDVNSQFWNPSKYAFAYSKAGVSLSYTPWLRKIVNDIYLANLTGYMKIGSADNQAVSLSLRYFSLGEVQATDGGGASIGSLNPFEMAVDVGYSRKLSEKFSMGVALRYIYSDLGYGGITDDQGRSKGASAFSADISGYFTTYPVIGRNECQWSLGFNLSNIGSKISYNGGNDPAFLPANLKLGTAFTFPLADYHNLTFALDANKLMVPVKPRSTDEKYMNEDGSRNEELFRQDEQAWKDKSSISGMFDSFKDNPLKRITYSLGAEYAYNQQFFLRGGYYYESKFNGDRQYFGLGAGFSLNVIRLDAAYMIATAQNSPLDQTLRFTLSFDMDGIRGLFGRN
;
A
#
# COMPACT_ATOMS: atom_id res chain seq x y z
N MET A 1 -38.06 -2.69 13.21
CA MET A 1 -37.73 -1.98 11.95
C MET A 1 -36.59 -2.76 11.31
N LYS A 2 -36.95 -3.65 10.39
CA LYS A 2 -36.04 -4.67 9.84
C LYS A 2 -35.23 -4.09 8.66
N MET A 3 -33.92 -4.34 8.68
CA MET A 3 -33.04 -4.42 7.51
C MET A 3 -32.99 -3.23 6.53
N LYS A 4 -32.18 -2.21 6.87
CA LYS A 4 -31.64 -1.28 5.85
C LYS A 4 -30.15 -1.49 5.53
N CYS A 5 -29.48 -2.40 6.25
CA CYS A 5 -28.04 -2.66 6.10
C CYS A 5 -27.64 -3.47 4.85
N PRO A 6 -28.38 -4.51 4.40
CA PRO A 6 -28.01 -5.23 3.18
C PRO A 6 -28.19 -4.41 1.90
N ILE A 7 -29.03 -3.37 1.92
CA ILE A 7 -29.24 -2.50 0.76
C ILE A 7 -27.99 -1.64 0.48
N LEU A 8 -27.28 -1.18 1.52
CA LEU A 8 -26.06 -0.38 1.32
C LEU A 8 -24.89 -1.23 0.79
N ALA A 9 -24.74 -2.46 1.30
CA ALA A 9 -23.75 -3.41 0.79
C ALA A 9 -24.06 -3.86 -0.64
N MET A 10 -25.32 -4.07 -0.97
CA MET A 10 -25.77 -4.45 -2.31
C MET A 10 -25.64 -3.29 -3.31
N ALA A 11 -25.88 -2.04 -2.89
CA ALA A 11 -25.65 -0.84 -3.70
C ALA A 11 -24.15 -0.60 -3.99
N MET A 12 -23.25 -0.92 -3.04
CA MET A 12 -21.80 -0.86 -3.26
C MET A 12 -21.32 -1.92 -4.27
N VAL A 13 -21.84 -3.15 -4.21
CA VAL A 13 -21.49 -4.22 -5.15
C VAL A 13 -21.99 -3.89 -6.57
N THR A 14 -23.19 -3.34 -6.71
CA THR A 14 -23.74 -2.95 -8.03
C THR A 14 -23.02 -1.75 -8.65
N ALA A 15 -22.53 -0.81 -7.83
CA ALA A 15 -21.72 0.30 -8.31
C ALA A 15 -20.35 -0.16 -8.85
N LEU A 16 -19.71 -1.15 -8.19
CA LEU A 16 -18.46 -1.75 -8.63
C LEU A 16 -18.60 -2.53 -9.95
N THR A 17 -19.71 -3.26 -10.13
CA THR A 17 -19.96 -4.01 -11.38
C THR A 17 -20.28 -3.09 -12.56
N ALA A 18 -20.90 -1.94 -12.34
CA ALA A 18 -21.18 -0.96 -13.40
C ALA A 18 -19.89 -0.27 -13.91
N MET A 19 -18.84 -0.17 -13.11
CA MET A 19 -17.55 0.40 -13.53
C MET A 19 -16.65 -0.59 -14.32
N ALA A 20 -16.98 -1.89 -14.30
CA ALA A 20 -16.18 -2.94 -14.93
C ALA A 20 -16.52 -3.17 -16.45
N LEU A 21 -17.47 -2.45 -17.00
CA LEU A 21 -18.03 -2.73 -18.33
C LEU A 21 -17.53 -1.81 -19.46
N ASP A 22 -16.54 -0.96 -19.21
CA ASP A 22 -15.94 -0.15 -20.29
C ASP A 22 -14.98 -0.99 -21.12
N ASP A 23 -15.33 -1.25 -22.37
CA ASP A 23 -14.41 -1.77 -23.40
C ASP A 23 -13.38 -0.68 -23.72
N ILE A 24 -12.19 -0.81 -23.13
CA ILE A 24 -11.09 0.13 -23.32
C ILE A 24 -10.35 -0.26 -24.61
N LYS A 25 -10.13 0.71 -25.49
CA LYS A 25 -9.25 0.55 -26.64
C LYS A 25 -7.80 0.35 -26.13
N ASP A 26 -7.04 -0.51 -26.77
CA ASP A 26 -5.61 -0.75 -26.41
C ASP A 26 -4.78 0.55 -26.38
N SER A 27 -5.18 1.57 -27.16
CA SER A 27 -4.58 2.90 -27.16
C SER A 27 -4.75 3.67 -25.83
N GLU A 28 -5.73 3.30 -24.99
CA GLU A 28 -5.99 3.96 -23.70
C GLU A 28 -5.23 3.33 -22.53
N PHE A 29 -4.68 2.12 -22.68
CA PHE A 29 -3.86 1.48 -21.65
C PHE A 29 -2.59 2.28 -21.39
N ASN A 30 -2.50 2.96 -20.26
CA ASN A 30 -1.36 3.77 -19.86
C ASN A 30 -1.15 3.74 -18.33
N PRO A 31 -0.59 2.66 -17.79
CA PRO A 31 -0.34 2.55 -16.36
C PRO A 31 0.71 3.59 -15.92
N ILE A 32 0.51 4.12 -14.73
CA ILE A 32 1.44 5.06 -14.13
C ILE A 32 2.70 4.29 -13.67
N THR A 33 3.86 4.73 -14.13
CA THR A 33 5.16 4.20 -13.71
C THR A 33 5.79 5.09 -12.63
N THR A 34 6.35 4.47 -11.61
CA THR A 34 7.01 5.16 -10.49
C THR A 34 8.37 4.52 -10.19
N GLY A 35 9.24 5.28 -9.55
CA GLY A 35 10.42 4.71 -8.89
C GLY A 35 10.02 4.01 -7.59
N VAL A 36 10.86 3.08 -7.12
CA VAL A 36 10.70 2.36 -5.84
C VAL A 36 9.31 1.74 -5.68
N THR A 37 8.97 0.87 -6.61
CA THR A 37 7.64 0.24 -6.70
C THR A 37 7.26 -0.59 -5.47
N SER A 38 8.26 -1.08 -4.71
CA SER A 38 8.03 -1.81 -3.45
C SER A 38 7.23 -1.02 -2.42
N LEU A 39 7.28 0.33 -2.45
CA LEU A 39 6.50 1.18 -1.55
C LEU A 39 4.98 1.04 -1.74
N SER A 40 4.55 0.53 -2.89
CA SER A 40 3.13 0.26 -3.18
C SER A 40 2.69 -1.16 -2.83
N ILE A 41 3.61 -2.05 -2.47
CA ILE A 41 3.29 -3.44 -2.15
C ILE A 41 2.81 -3.54 -0.71
N THR A 42 1.64 -4.13 -0.51
CA THR A 42 1.08 -4.40 0.83
C THR A 42 2.00 -5.33 1.63
N PRO A 43 2.44 -4.93 2.83
CA PRO A 43 3.41 -5.72 3.58
C PRO A 43 2.79 -6.82 4.43
N ASP A 44 1.58 -6.61 4.98
CA ASP A 44 1.00 -7.49 5.99
C ASP A 44 -0.13 -8.39 5.47
N ALA A 45 -0.31 -9.53 6.12
CA ALA A 45 -1.31 -10.52 5.74
C ALA A 45 -2.74 -10.06 6.03
N ARG A 46 -2.99 -9.27 7.10
CA ARG A 46 -4.34 -8.78 7.42
C ARG A 46 -4.88 -7.91 6.30
N GLY A 47 -4.18 -6.84 5.95
CA GLY A 47 -4.62 -5.93 4.89
C GLY A 47 -4.72 -6.60 3.53
N ALA A 48 -3.77 -7.49 3.20
CA ALA A 48 -3.76 -8.26 1.97
C ALA A 48 -4.98 -9.19 1.83
N SER A 49 -5.35 -9.88 2.90
CA SER A 49 -6.51 -10.78 2.90
C SER A 49 -7.84 -10.06 2.72
N MET A 50 -7.88 -8.76 2.99
CA MET A 50 -9.05 -7.91 2.83
C MET A 50 -9.04 -7.12 1.51
N GLY A 51 -8.25 -7.53 0.51
CA GLY A 51 -8.17 -6.88 -0.79
C GLY A 51 -7.26 -5.64 -0.79
N ASP A 52 -6.18 -5.64 -0.03
CA ASP A 52 -5.22 -4.53 0.11
C ASP A 52 -5.86 -3.25 0.65
N LEU A 53 -6.55 -3.35 1.78
CA LEU A 53 -7.15 -2.22 2.50
C LEU A 53 -6.67 -2.12 3.94
N GLY A 54 -6.76 -0.91 4.50
CA GLY A 54 -6.34 -0.68 5.87
C GLY A 54 -6.40 0.78 6.35
N ALA A 55 -6.87 1.71 5.52
CA ALA A 55 -6.90 3.14 5.87
C ALA A 55 -7.80 3.42 7.08
N ALA A 56 -8.93 2.71 7.22
CA ALA A 56 -9.89 2.87 8.30
C ALA A 56 -10.13 1.60 9.13
N SER A 57 -9.45 0.48 8.86
CA SER A 57 -9.52 -0.72 9.69
C SER A 57 -9.05 -0.44 11.12
N ASP A 58 -9.47 -1.28 12.07
CA ASP A 58 -9.03 -1.16 13.46
C ASP A 58 -7.50 -1.06 13.57
N PRO A 59 -7.01 -0.23 14.52
CA PRO A 59 -5.58 -0.10 14.79
C PRO A 59 -4.92 -1.44 15.08
N ASP A 60 -3.79 -1.70 14.42
CA ASP A 60 -2.93 -2.84 14.68
C ASP A 60 -1.46 -2.45 14.55
N VAL A 61 -0.55 -3.40 14.78
CA VAL A 61 0.90 -3.15 14.71
C VAL A 61 1.34 -2.73 13.31
N ASN A 62 0.64 -3.15 12.25
CA ASN A 62 0.99 -2.86 10.85
C ASN A 62 0.39 -1.55 10.32
N SER A 63 -0.20 -0.73 11.18
CA SER A 63 -0.85 0.53 10.80
C SER A 63 0.09 1.55 10.15
N GLN A 64 1.41 1.42 10.30
CA GLN A 64 2.41 2.32 9.70
C GLN A 64 2.24 2.47 8.18
N PHE A 65 2.03 1.39 7.46
CA PHE A 65 1.85 1.41 6.01
C PHE A 65 0.48 1.97 5.58
N TRP A 66 -0.55 1.69 6.37
CA TRP A 66 -1.92 1.99 6.01
C TRP A 66 -2.33 3.40 6.41
N ASN A 67 -2.11 3.72 7.67
CA ASN A 67 -2.53 4.98 8.30
C ASN A 67 -1.87 5.10 9.69
N PRO A 68 -0.72 5.78 9.81
CA PRO A 68 0.00 5.92 11.07
C PRO A 68 -0.81 6.58 12.21
N SER A 69 -1.81 7.41 11.88
CA SER A 69 -2.64 8.08 12.89
C SER A 69 -3.44 7.12 13.76
N LYS A 70 -3.68 5.88 13.28
CA LYS A 70 -4.39 4.83 14.03
C LYS A 70 -3.69 4.44 15.32
N TYR A 71 -2.36 4.53 15.39
CA TYR A 71 -1.62 4.14 16.60
C TYR A 71 -2.02 4.91 17.85
N ALA A 72 -2.47 6.14 17.71
CA ALA A 72 -3.01 6.90 18.85
C ALA A 72 -4.24 6.23 19.47
N PHE A 73 -4.97 5.40 18.72
CA PHE A 73 -6.13 4.61 19.17
C PHE A 73 -5.79 3.13 19.42
N ALA A 74 -4.55 2.69 19.25
CA ALA A 74 -4.19 1.29 19.50
C ALA A 74 -4.54 0.87 20.93
N TYR A 75 -4.97 -0.38 21.09
CA TYR A 75 -5.37 -0.93 22.40
C TYR A 75 -4.16 -1.13 23.30
N SER A 76 -3.11 -1.74 22.78
CA SER A 76 -1.86 -2.00 23.51
C SER A 76 -0.96 -0.78 23.57
N LYS A 77 -0.12 -0.71 24.59
CA LYS A 77 0.86 0.37 24.73
C LYS A 77 2.02 0.26 23.72
N ALA A 78 2.37 -0.93 23.31
CA ALA A 78 3.42 -1.17 22.33
C ALA A 78 3.20 -2.50 21.61
N GLY A 79 3.71 -2.61 20.39
CA GLY A 79 3.71 -3.84 19.63
C GLY A 79 4.80 -3.86 18.57
N VAL A 80 5.19 -5.06 18.16
CA VAL A 80 6.16 -5.32 17.10
C VAL A 80 5.60 -6.38 16.16
N SER A 81 5.82 -6.24 14.87
CA SER A 81 5.36 -7.18 13.84
C SER A 81 6.44 -7.41 12.79
N LEU A 82 6.56 -8.65 12.36
CA LEU A 82 7.39 -9.07 11.23
C LEU A 82 6.47 -9.70 10.17
N SER A 83 6.55 -9.17 8.95
CA SER A 83 5.82 -9.70 7.80
C SER A 83 6.80 -10.19 6.75
N TYR A 84 6.45 -11.30 6.09
CA TYR A 84 7.23 -11.89 5.01
C TYR A 84 6.31 -12.28 3.86
N THR A 85 6.65 -11.82 2.66
CA THR A 85 5.91 -12.09 1.43
C THR A 85 6.87 -12.56 0.35
N PRO A 86 6.90 -13.86 0.02
CA PRO A 86 7.55 -14.33 -1.21
C PRO A 86 6.82 -13.69 -2.40
N TRP A 87 7.55 -12.98 -3.25
CA TRP A 87 6.98 -12.23 -4.36
C TRP A 87 7.27 -12.93 -5.68
N LEU A 88 6.30 -12.97 -6.60
CA LEU A 88 6.45 -13.57 -7.94
C LEU A 88 6.97 -15.03 -7.93
N ARG A 89 6.64 -15.81 -6.91
CA ARG A 89 7.18 -17.16 -6.67
C ARG A 89 6.98 -18.13 -7.85
N LYS A 90 6.00 -17.90 -8.71
CA LYS A 90 5.78 -18.68 -9.93
C LYS A 90 6.86 -18.46 -10.98
N ILE A 91 7.59 -17.35 -10.93
CA ILE A 91 8.59 -16.94 -11.92
C ILE A 91 9.99 -17.14 -11.35
N VAL A 92 10.24 -16.64 -10.14
CA VAL A 92 11.54 -16.68 -9.45
C VAL A 92 11.34 -16.91 -7.95
N ASN A 93 12.33 -17.56 -7.30
CA ASN A 93 12.18 -17.99 -5.90
C ASN A 93 12.88 -17.07 -4.89
N ASP A 94 13.65 -16.09 -5.34
CA ASP A 94 14.54 -15.25 -4.55
C ASP A 94 14.07 -13.80 -4.42
N ILE A 95 12.89 -13.47 -4.98
CA ILE A 95 12.23 -12.18 -4.79
C ILE A 95 11.32 -12.26 -3.57
N TYR A 96 11.50 -11.34 -2.62
CA TYR A 96 10.67 -11.27 -1.43
C TYR A 96 10.60 -9.87 -0.83
N LEU A 97 9.52 -9.60 -0.13
CA LEU A 97 9.32 -8.43 0.72
C LEU A 97 9.35 -8.86 2.19
N ALA A 98 10.23 -8.27 2.97
CA ALA A 98 10.24 -8.34 4.42
C ALA A 98 9.90 -6.97 5.01
N ASN A 99 9.08 -6.94 6.06
CA ASN A 99 8.69 -5.70 6.74
C ASN A 99 8.67 -5.91 8.25
N LEU A 100 9.46 -5.12 8.96
CA LEU A 100 9.47 -5.04 10.41
C LEU A 100 8.81 -3.72 10.82
N THR A 101 7.81 -3.77 11.68
CA THR A 101 7.08 -2.59 12.15
C THR A 101 6.90 -2.65 13.65
N GLY A 102 6.99 -1.50 14.30
CA GLY A 102 6.71 -1.39 15.72
C GLY A 102 6.17 -0.01 16.07
N TYR A 103 5.43 0.03 17.18
CA TYR A 103 4.95 1.29 17.75
C TYR A 103 5.01 1.24 19.27
N MET A 104 5.01 2.42 19.88
CA MET A 104 4.89 2.59 21.31
C MET A 104 4.08 3.85 21.62
N LYS A 105 3.09 3.73 22.49
CA LYS A 105 2.38 4.88 23.05
C LYS A 105 3.29 5.62 24.03
N ILE A 106 3.20 6.94 23.99
CA ILE A 106 4.00 7.83 24.82
C ILE A 106 3.11 8.87 25.52
N GLY A 107 3.65 9.44 26.60
CA GLY A 107 2.91 10.41 27.43
C GLY A 107 2.01 9.72 28.46
N SER A 108 1.64 10.45 29.50
CA SER A 108 0.84 9.94 30.63
C SER A 108 -0.64 9.70 30.27
N ALA A 109 -1.14 10.33 29.20
CA ALA A 109 -2.52 10.23 28.78
C ALA A 109 -2.77 9.14 27.71
N ASP A 110 -1.76 8.37 27.32
CA ASP A 110 -1.82 7.34 26.28
C ASP A 110 -2.48 7.81 24.95
N ASN A 111 -2.37 9.12 24.67
CA ASN A 111 -3.00 9.78 23.52
C ASN A 111 -2.04 10.08 22.37
N GLN A 112 -0.80 9.66 22.49
CA GLN A 112 0.27 9.84 21.51
C GLN A 112 0.98 8.51 21.26
N ALA A 113 1.52 8.32 20.06
CA ALA A 113 2.36 7.18 19.76
C ALA A 113 3.50 7.58 18.82
N VAL A 114 4.63 6.91 18.98
CA VAL A 114 5.74 6.88 18.03
C VAL A 114 5.80 5.52 17.38
N SER A 115 6.24 5.48 16.13
CA SER A 115 6.33 4.24 15.35
C SER A 115 7.60 4.22 14.50
N LEU A 116 8.04 3.01 14.18
CA LEU A 116 9.18 2.74 13.32
C LEU A 116 8.84 1.59 12.40
N SER A 117 9.23 1.66 11.13
CA SER A 117 9.23 0.50 10.26
C SER A 117 10.50 0.41 9.42
N LEU A 118 10.86 -0.82 9.09
CA LEU A 118 11.93 -1.16 8.16
C LEU A 118 11.34 -2.08 7.11
N ARG A 119 11.41 -1.67 5.86
CA ARG A 119 11.01 -2.43 4.69
C ARG A 119 12.24 -2.81 3.89
N TYR A 120 12.31 -4.05 3.47
CA TYR A 120 13.36 -4.57 2.59
C TYR A 120 12.72 -5.40 1.48
N PHE A 121 12.98 -5.05 0.24
CA PHE A 121 12.50 -5.75 -0.95
C PHE A 121 13.70 -6.24 -1.76
N SER A 122 13.91 -7.55 -1.78
CA SER A 122 14.88 -8.20 -2.65
C SER A 122 14.26 -8.41 -4.03
N LEU A 123 14.97 -8.01 -5.06
CA LEU A 123 14.59 -8.22 -6.46
C LEU A 123 15.21 -9.50 -7.06
N GLY A 124 15.88 -10.29 -6.20
CA GLY A 124 16.55 -11.52 -6.60
C GLY A 124 17.94 -11.29 -7.21
N GLU A 125 18.59 -12.37 -7.62
CA GLU A 125 19.88 -12.34 -8.27
C GLU A 125 19.73 -12.20 -9.80
N VAL A 126 20.41 -11.21 -10.36
CA VAL A 126 20.43 -10.95 -11.81
C VAL A 126 21.82 -11.22 -12.34
N GLN A 127 21.94 -12.13 -13.31
CA GLN A 127 23.21 -12.39 -14.01
C GLN A 127 23.51 -11.25 -14.97
N ALA A 128 24.63 -10.57 -14.74
CA ALA A 128 25.13 -9.54 -15.65
C ALA A 128 25.93 -10.16 -16.78
N THR A 129 25.67 -9.72 -18.01
CA THR A 129 26.40 -10.17 -19.21
C THR A 129 26.99 -8.97 -19.94
N ASP A 130 28.15 -9.17 -20.60
CA ASP A 130 28.72 -8.19 -21.49
C ASP A 130 27.96 -8.14 -22.84
N GLY A 131 28.38 -7.21 -23.75
CA GLY A 131 27.78 -7.08 -25.07
C GLY A 131 27.97 -8.32 -25.99
N GLY A 132 28.82 -9.27 -25.63
CA GLY A 132 29.02 -10.55 -26.28
C GLY A 132 28.26 -11.71 -25.65
N GLY A 133 27.50 -11.46 -24.56
CA GLY A 133 26.74 -12.47 -23.83
C GLY A 133 27.55 -13.26 -22.78
N ALA A 134 28.82 -12.92 -22.55
CA ALA A 134 29.61 -13.56 -21.51
C ALA A 134 29.22 -13.04 -20.13
N SER A 135 29.12 -13.92 -19.13
CA SER A 135 28.82 -13.52 -17.76
C SER A 135 29.94 -12.68 -17.17
N ILE A 136 29.62 -11.51 -16.67
CA ILE A 136 30.54 -10.58 -15.99
C ILE A 136 30.30 -10.51 -14.47
N GLY A 137 29.40 -11.35 -13.94
CA GLY A 137 29.08 -11.45 -12.52
C GLY A 137 27.59 -11.46 -12.23
N SER A 138 27.24 -11.45 -10.95
CA SER A 138 25.83 -11.34 -10.50
C SER A 138 25.61 -10.06 -9.71
N LEU A 139 24.42 -9.52 -9.84
CA LEU A 139 23.93 -8.34 -9.11
C LEU A 139 22.78 -8.77 -8.20
N ASN A 140 22.67 -8.17 -7.04
CA ASN A 140 21.58 -8.41 -6.08
C ASN A 140 20.82 -7.10 -5.83
N PRO A 141 19.95 -6.67 -6.76
CA PRO A 141 19.21 -5.44 -6.63
C PRO A 141 18.21 -5.51 -5.46
N PHE A 142 18.05 -4.39 -4.77
CA PHE A 142 17.11 -4.29 -3.66
C PHE A 142 16.59 -2.87 -3.47
N GLU A 143 15.45 -2.77 -2.80
CA GLU A 143 14.89 -1.52 -2.33
C GLU A 143 14.68 -1.60 -0.81
N MET A 144 14.97 -0.51 -0.11
CA MET A 144 14.83 -0.41 1.34
C MET A 144 14.16 0.92 1.71
N ALA A 145 13.30 0.88 2.73
CA ALA A 145 12.74 2.09 3.32
C ALA A 145 12.74 1.99 4.85
N VAL A 146 13.07 3.10 5.50
CA VAL A 146 12.99 3.26 6.96
C VAL A 146 12.04 4.41 7.27
N ASP A 147 11.01 4.15 8.06
CA ASP A 147 9.99 5.11 8.44
C ASP A 147 10.05 5.40 9.94
N VAL A 148 9.90 6.67 10.31
CA VAL A 148 9.64 7.11 11.67
C VAL A 148 8.33 7.86 11.69
N GLY A 149 7.38 7.45 12.54
CA GLY A 149 6.06 8.05 12.64
C GLY A 149 5.78 8.64 14.02
N TYR A 150 4.92 9.64 14.03
CA TYR A 150 4.32 10.20 15.23
C TYR A 150 2.83 10.41 15.00
N SER A 151 2.02 10.04 15.98
CA SER A 151 0.57 10.23 15.95
C SER A 151 0.04 10.72 17.27
N ARG A 152 -1.06 11.50 17.20
CA ARG A 152 -1.70 12.08 18.39
C ARG A 152 -3.21 12.14 18.23
N LYS A 153 -3.95 11.78 19.29
CA LYS A 153 -5.38 12.12 19.41
C LYS A 153 -5.53 13.63 19.58
N LEU A 154 -6.29 14.23 18.68
CA LEU A 154 -6.68 15.64 18.77
C LEU A 154 -8.04 15.80 19.47
N SER A 155 -8.84 14.73 19.48
CA SER A 155 -10.07 14.61 20.26
C SER A 155 -10.31 13.15 20.65
N GLU A 156 -11.36 12.86 21.39
CA GLU A 156 -11.75 11.49 21.75
C GLU A 156 -12.06 10.61 20.53
N LYS A 157 -12.42 11.22 19.40
CA LYS A 157 -12.84 10.51 18.18
C LYS A 157 -11.89 10.69 17.00
N PHE A 158 -10.90 11.59 17.08
CA PHE A 158 -10.07 11.93 15.95
C PHE A 158 -8.59 12.04 16.31
N SER A 159 -7.74 11.47 15.47
CA SER A 159 -6.29 11.57 15.54
C SER A 159 -5.68 11.99 14.21
N MET A 160 -4.50 12.57 14.28
CA MET A 160 -3.63 12.80 13.12
C MET A 160 -2.26 12.17 13.34
N GLY A 161 -1.60 11.85 12.25
CA GLY A 161 -0.26 11.29 12.24
C GLY A 161 0.57 11.83 11.09
N VAL A 162 1.88 11.86 11.31
CA VAL A 162 2.88 12.16 10.30
C VAL A 162 3.95 11.07 10.34
N ALA A 163 4.52 10.75 9.20
CA ALA A 163 5.68 9.88 9.13
C ALA A 163 6.72 10.47 8.19
N LEU A 164 7.99 10.26 8.50
CA LEU A 164 9.13 10.59 7.65
C LEU A 164 9.76 9.29 7.20
N ARG A 165 10.12 9.22 5.92
CA ARG A 165 10.66 8.04 5.27
C ARG A 165 11.96 8.36 4.56
N TYR A 166 13.00 7.58 4.86
CA TYR A 166 14.21 7.49 4.06
C TYR A 166 14.13 6.26 3.16
N ILE A 167 14.46 6.42 1.89
CA ILE A 167 14.38 5.41 0.85
C ILE A 167 15.76 5.25 0.24
N TYR A 168 16.20 4.01 0.08
CA TYR A 168 17.40 3.64 -0.66
C TYR A 168 17.05 2.52 -1.63
N SER A 169 17.45 2.67 -2.88
CA SER A 169 17.21 1.68 -3.93
C SER A 169 18.50 1.46 -4.72
N ASP A 170 18.93 0.22 -4.80
CA ASP A 170 20.03 -0.22 -5.64
C ASP A 170 19.49 -1.23 -6.66
N LEU A 171 19.30 -0.79 -7.87
CA LEU A 171 18.79 -1.63 -8.97
C LEU A 171 19.90 -2.27 -9.78
N GLY A 172 21.17 -2.10 -9.39
CA GLY A 172 22.28 -2.63 -10.15
C GLY A 172 22.42 -2.01 -11.55
N TYR A 173 21.91 -0.81 -11.78
CA TYR A 173 21.81 -0.18 -13.10
C TYR A 173 23.18 -0.04 -13.76
N GLY A 174 23.31 -0.71 -14.87
CA GLY A 174 24.47 -0.93 -15.68
C GLY A 174 25.48 0.21 -15.78
N GLY A 175 26.63 0.02 -15.15
CA GLY A 175 27.82 0.77 -15.46
C GLY A 175 28.05 2.06 -14.67
N ILE A 176 27.13 2.53 -13.85
CA ILE A 176 27.40 3.62 -12.89
C ILE A 176 27.90 2.97 -11.60
N THR A 177 29.19 2.76 -11.55
CA THR A 177 29.87 2.24 -10.37
C THR A 177 30.58 3.38 -9.64
N ASP A 178 30.78 3.20 -8.33
CA ASP A 178 31.72 4.02 -7.58
C ASP A 178 33.16 3.72 -8.01
N ASP A 179 34.13 4.47 -7.46
CA ASP A 179 35.56 4.28 -7.76
C ASP A 179 36.09 2.87 -7.40
N GLN A 180 35.28 2.04 -6.74
CA GLN A 180 35.58 0.66 -6.36
C GLN A 180 34.80 -0.37 -7.20
N GLY A 181 34.09 0.05 -8.25
CA GLY A 181 33.33 -0.83 -9.15
C GLY A 181 32.00 -1.33 -8.59
N ARG A 182 31.48 -0.72 -7.51
CA ARG A 182 30.19 -1.08 -6.91
C ARG A 182 29.06 -0.27 -7.54
N SER A 183 27.89 -0.90 -7.72
CA SER A 183 26.67 -0.21 -8.17
C SER A 183 26.36 0.99 -7.27
N LYS A 184 26.05 2.13 -7.89
CA LYS A 184 25.68 3.34 -7.18
C LYS A 184 24.15 3.40 -7.01
N GLY A 185 23.67 3.05 -5.83
CA GLY A 185 22.26 3.18 -5.49
C GLY A 185 21.78 4.63 -5.43
N ALA A 186 20.47 4.81 -5.42
CA ALA A 186 19.80 6.09 -5.32
C ALA A 186 19.07 6.24 -3.99
N SER A 187 18.97 7.47 -3.49
CA SER A 187 18.26 7.79 -2.26
C SER A 187 17.16 8.83 -2.49
N ALA A 188 16.11 8.73 -1.70
CA ALA A 188 15.03 9.70 -1.68
C ALA A 188 14.47 9.86 -0.26
N PHE A 189 13.78 10.98 -0.03
CA PHE A 189 13.04 11.24 1.21
C PHE A 189 11.58 11.48 0.89
N SER A 190 10.69 11.03 1.75
CA SER A 190 9.27 11.32 1.68
C SER A 190 8.64 11.47 3.05
N ALA A 191 7.44 12.02 3.06
CA ALA A 191 6.62 12.17 4.25
C ALA A 191 5.21 11.64 3.98
N ASP A 192 4.55 11.19 5.04
CA ASP A 192 3.14 10.81 5.03
C ASP A 192 2.37 11.72 6.00
N ILE A 193 1.11 12.05 5.64
CA ILE A 193 0.17 12.77 6.49
C ILE A 193 -1.10 11.93 6.54
N SER A 194 -1.58 11.66 7.75
CA SER A 194 -2.73 10.77 7.94
C SER A 194 -3.70 11.28 8.99
N GLY A 195 -4.93 10.80 8.91
CA GLY A 195 -5.96 11.07 9.91
C GLY A 195 -6.89 9.87 10.07
N TYR A 196 -7.37 9.68 11.28
CA TYR A 196 -8.28 8.61 11.64
C TYR A 196 -9.36 9.12 12.58
N PHE A 197 -10.61 8.81 12.23
CA PHE A 197 -11.79 9.12 13.00
C PHE A 197 -12.49 7.82 13.35
N THR A 198 -12.95 7.69 14.60
CA THR A 198 -13.77 6.54 15.04
C THR A 198 -14.89 7.00 15.98
N THR A 199 -16.04 6.38 15.86
CA THR A 199 -17.21 6.65 16.70
C THR A 199 -18.02 5.38 16.89
N TYR A 200 -18.84 5.34 17.94
CA TYR A 200 -19.57 4.14 18.35
C TYR A 200 -21.08 4.39 18.32
N PRO A 201 -21.72 4.37 17.13
CA PRO A 201 -23.16 4.54 17.01
C PRO A 201 -23.92 3.33 17.55
N VAL A 202 -24.98 3.58 18.29
CA VAL A 202 -25.89 2.52 18.75
C VAL A 202 -26.95 2.25 17.69
N ILE A 203 -26.97 1.03 17.15
CA ILE A 203 -27.95 0.59 16.17
C ILE A 203 -28.78 -0.56 16.76
N GLY A 204 -30.03 -0.25 17.04
CA GLY A 204 -30.89 -1.18 17.77
C GLY A 204 -30.50 -1.28 19.25
N ARG A 205 -29.89 -2.40 19.64
CA ARG A 205 -29.36 -2.65 20.99
C ARG A 205 -27.82 -2.81 20.99
N ASN A 206 -27.22 -2.73 19.84
CA ASN A 206 -25.80 -3.02 19.67
C ASN A 206 -25.02 -1.72 19.48
N GLU A 207 -23.95 -1.56 20.21
CA GLU A 207 -22.95 -0.52 19.98
C GLU A 207 -22.06 -0.99 18.85
N CYS A 208 -22.17 -0.34 17.69
CA CYS A 208 -21.37 -0.60 16.50
C CYS A 208 -20.17 0.34 16.49
N GLN A 209 -19.13 0.02 15.73
CA GLN A 209 -18.04 0.94 15.49
C GLN A 209 -18.06 1.42 14.05
N TRP A 210 -17.92 2.72 13.84
CA TRP A 210 -17.73 3.31 12.52
C TRP A 210 -16.45 4.12 12.49
N SER A 211 -15.60 3.83 11.52
CA SER A 211 -14.32 4.48 11.37
C SER A 211 -14.14 5.04 9.96
N LEU A 212 -13.45 6.18 9.88
CA LEU A 212 -12.99 6.83 8.66
C LEU A 212 -11.50 7.05 8.76
N GLY A 213 -10.81 6.89 7.65
CA GLY A 213 -9.36 7.12 7.60
C GLY A 213 -8.92 7.73 6.29
N PHE A 214 -7.88 8.54 6.35
CA PHE A 214 -7.15 8.96 5.17
C PHE A 214 -5.64 8.85 5.41
N ASN A 215 -4.90 8.59 4.34
CA ASN A 215 -3.45 8.64 4.34
C ASN A 215 -2.95 9.17 2.99
N LEU A 216 -2.25 10.29 3.04
CA LEU A 216 -1.52 10.83 1.91
C LEU A 216 -0.05 10.45 2.11
N SER A 217 0.40 9.44 1.40
CA SER A 217 1.71 8.81 1.60
C SER A 217 2.68 9.10 0.46
N ASN A 218 3.99 8.97 0.76
CA ASN A 218 5.10 9.14 -0.18
C ASN A 218 5.17 10.53 -0.83
N ILE A 219 4.77 11.59 -0.12
CA ILE A 219 5.01 12.97 -0.56
C ILE A 219 6.50 13.24 -0.44
N GLY A 220 7.24 13.25 -1.55
CA GLY A 220 8.70 13.32 -1.44
C GLY A 220 9.43 13.79 -2.69
N SER A 221 10.75 13.70 -2.62
CA SER A 221 11.61 13.97 -3.74
C SER A 221 11.44 12.91 -4.84
N LYS A 222 11.84 13.23 -6.06
CA LYS A 222 12.08 12.20 -7.07
C LYS A 222 13.33 11.39 -6.72
N ILE A 223 13.40 10.18 -7.23
CA ILE A 223 14.59 9.33 -7.17
C ILE A 223 15.26 9.26 -8.55
N SER A 224 16.58 9.32 -8.60
CA SER A 224 17.33 9.22 -9.84
C SER A 224 18.54 8.32 -9.67
N TYR A 225 18.69 7.38 -10.58
CA TYR A 225 19.80 6.41 -10.61
C TYR A 225 20.97 6.88 -11.47
N ASN A 226 20.77 7.87 -12.35
CA ASN A 226 21.73 8.33 -13.35
C ASN A 226 22.28 9.73 -13.05
N GLY A 227 22.55 10.03 -11.77
CA GLY A 227 23.10 11.35 -11.43
C GLY A 227 22.18 12.54 -11.72
N GLY A 228 20.87 12.33 -11.80
CA GLY A 228 19.86 13.37 -12.04
C GLY A 228 19.26 13.39 -13.45
N ASN A 229 19.78 12.60 -14.39
CA ASN A 229 19.36 12.68 -15.79
C ASN A 229 17.98 12.06 -16.10
N ASP A 230 17.49 11.15 -15.28
CA ASP A 230 16.20 10.47 -15.49
C ASP A 230 15.43 10.27 -14.15
N PRO A 231 14.91 11.36 -13.57
CA PRO A 231 14.26 11.31 -12.27
C PRO A 231 12.88 10.67 -12.36
N ALA A 232 12.62 9.67 -11.52
CA ALA A 232 11.33 9.02 -11.38
C ALA A 232 10.57 9.57 -10.16
N PHE A 233 9.25 9.72 -10.29
CA PHE A 233 8.39 10.08 -9.17
C PHE A 233 8.29 8.92 -8.20
N LEU A 234 8.28 9.20 -6.89
CA LEU A 234 7.87 8.23 -5.88
C LEU A 234 6.37 7.94 -6.01
N PRO A 235 5.87 6.77 -5.57
CA PRO A 235 4.46 6.41 -5.65
C PRO A 235 3.64 7.16 -4.59
N ALA A 236 3.54 8.49 -4.73
CA ALA A 236 2.67 9.31 -3.89
C ALA A 236 1.23 8.84 -4.04
N ASN A 237 0.55 8.53 -2.93
CA ASN A 237 -0.76 7.91 -2.97
C ASN A 237 -1.71 8.49 -1.92
N LEU A 238 -2.92 8.82 -2.34
CA LEU A 238 -4.02 9.20 -1.47
C LEU A 238 -4.91 7.97 -1.24
N LYS A 239 -5.01 7.54 0.02
CA LYS A 239 -5.93 6.51 0.48
C LYS A 239 -7.06 7.16 1.27
N LEU A 240 -8.30 6.79 0.97
CA LEU A 240 -9.49 7.15 1.73
C LEU A 240 -10.23 5.87 2.09
N GLY A 241 -10.56 5.67 3.35
CA GLY A 241 -11.19 4.45 3.79
C GLY A 241 -12.34 4.66 4.77
N THR A 242 -13.23 3.68 4.82
CA THR A 242 -14.26 3.54 5.84
C THR A 242 -14.36 2.10 6.29
N ALA A 243 -14.64 1.89 7.57
CA ALA A 243 -14.90 0.57 8.14
C ALA A 243 -16.08 0.62 9.10
N PHE A 244 -16.87 -0.43 9.07
CA PHE A 244 -18.03 -0.57 9.95
C PHE A 244 -18.03 -1.96 10.59
N THR A 245 -17.97 -1.99 11.94
CA THR A 245 -17.97 -3.23 12.73
C THR A 245 -19.28 -3.39 13.46
N PHE A 246 -19.90 -4.56 13.27
CA PHE A 246 -21.14 -4.98 13.91
C PHE A 246 -20.84 -6.09 14.92
N PRO A 247 -21.20 -5.97 16.19
CA PRO A 247 -21.29 -7.09 17.09
C PRO A 247 -22.53 -7.92 16.74
N LEU A 248 -22.32 -9.14 16.25
CA LEU A 248 -23.42 -10.06 15.87
C LEU A 248 -24.01 -10.77 17.08
N ALA A 249 -23.17 -11.16 18.02
CA ALA A 249 -23.48 -11.81 19.28
C ALA A 249 -22.31 -11.64 20.24
N ASP A 250 -22.41 -12.15 21.46
CA ASP A 250 -21.31 -12.20 22.39
C ASP A 250 -20.10 -12.87 21.71
N TYR A 251 -18.93 -12.20 21.75
CA TYR A 251 -17.67 -12.64 21.14
C TYR A 251 -17.63 -12.68 19.59
N HIS A 252 -18.71 -12.33 18.88
CA HIS A 252 -18.80 -12.41 17.42
C HIS A 252 -18.88 -11.00 16.81
N ASN A 253 -17.86 -10.60 16.09
CA ASN A 253 -17.82 -9.32 15.38
C ASN A 253 -17.68 -9.54 13.86
N LEU A 254 -18.37 -8.71 13.09
CA LEU A 254 -18.26 -8.68 11.64
C LEU A 254 -17.96 -7.25 11.20
N THR A 255 -16.85 -7.08 10.53
CA THR A 255 -16.41 -5.79 9.98
C THR A 255 -16.50 -5.82 8.47
N PHE A 256 -17.06 -4.77 7.88
CA PHE A 256 -16.95 -4.45 6.46
C PHE A 256 -16.11 -3.19 6.29
N ALA A 257 -15.21 -3.19 5.33
CA ALA A 257 -14.36 -2.06 5.04
C ALA A 257 -14.21 -1.82 3.54
N LEU A 258 -14.05 -0.54 3.19
CA LEU A 258 -13.86 -0.07 1.82
C LEU A 258 -12.76 0.98 1.82
N ASP A 259 -11.77 0.83 0.94
CA ASP A 259 -10.76 1.83 0.64
C ASP A 259 -10.83 2.24 -0.84
N ALA A 260 -10.64 3.52 -1.09
CA ALA A 260 -10.39 4.09 -2.41
C ALA A 260 -8.99 4.70 -2.43
N ASN A 261 -8.18 4.29 -3.40
CA ASN A 261 -6.80 4.74 -3.52
C ASN A 261 -6.57 5.42 -4.86
N LYS A 262 -5.85 6.53 -4.85
CA LYS A 262 -5.42 7.22 -6.05
C LYS A 262 -3.93 7.48 -6.02
N LEU A 263 -3.21 6.94 -6.99
CA LEU A 263 -1.82 7.26 -7.22
C LEU A 263 -1.72 8.70 -7.72
N MET A 264 -1.06 9.57 -6.95
CA MET A 264 -0.92 11.01 -7.21
C MET A 264 0.37 11.30 -7.97
N VAL A 265 0.52 10.66 -9.13
CA VAL A 265 1.68 10.80 -10.01
C VAL A 265 1.17 11.16 -11.41
N PRO A 266 1.78 12.15 -12.08
CA PRO A 266 1.35 12.54 -13.41
C PRO A 266 1.69 11.45 -14.42
N VAL A 267 0.80 11.25 -15.38
CA VAL A 267 1.00 10.27 -16.46
C VAL A 267 2.18 10.68 -17.32
N LYS A 268 3.07 9.73 -17.61
CA LYS A 268 4.19 9.96 -18.53
C LYS A 268 3.67 10.05 -19.97
N PRO A 269 4.08 11.06 -20.75
CA PRO A 269 3.77 11.14 -22.19
C PRO A 269 4.26 9.90 -22.92
N ARG A 270 3.44 9.35 -23.81
CA ARG A 270 3.82 8.24 -24.70
C ARG A 270 3.95 8.75 -26.13
N SER A 271 4.98 8.28 -26.77
CA SER A 271 5.21 8.63 -28.18
C SER A 271 4.09 8.20 -29.13
N THR A 272 3.25 7.26 -28.70
CA THR A 272 2.10 6.72 -29.45
C THR A 272 0.79 7.46 -29.21
N ASP A 273 0.77 8.47 -28.33
CA ASP A 273 -0.45 9.24 -28.05
C ASP A 273 -0.86 10.05 -29.29
N GLU A 274 -2.15 10.04 -29.61
CA GLU A 274 -2.72 10.69 -30.82
C GLU A 274 -2.30 12.17 -30.95
N LYS A 275 -2.12 12.88 -29.84
CA LYS A 275 -1.69 14.29 -29.84
C LYS A 275 -0.30 14.55 -30.47
N TYR A 276 0.50 13.48 -30.65
CA TYR A 276 1.83 13.57 -31.29
C TYR A 276 1.80 13.08 -32.74
N MET A 277 0.63 12.73 -33.27
CA MET A 277 0.49 12.34 -34.68
C MET A 277 0.08 13.56 -35.50
N ASN A 278 0.81 13.81 -36.58
CA ASN A 278 0.44 14.82 -37.56
C ASN A 278 -0.70 14.30 -38.47
N GLU A 279 -1.32 15.20 -39.22
CA GLU A 279 -2.41 14.84 -40.15
C GLU A 279 -1.97 13.86 -41.27
N ASP A 280 -0.68 13.86 -41.60
CA ASP A 280 -0.09 12.95 -42.59
C ASP A 280 0.29 11.56 -42.00
N GLY A 281 -0.01 11.32 -40.73
CA GLY A 281 0.35 10.11 -40.00
C GLY A 281 1.80 10.05 -39.53
N SER A 282 2.60 11.06 -39.80
CA SER A 282 3.96 11.19 -39.24
C SER A 282 3.89 11.65 -37.77
N ARG A 283 4.98 11.40 -37.05
CA ARG A 283 5.05 11.74 -35.62
C ARG A 283 5.70 13.11 -35.42
N ASN A 284 5.11 13.93 -34.57
CA ASN A 284 5.69 15.19 -34.10
C ASN A 284 6.69 14.94 -32.96
N GLU A 285 7.91 14.59 -33.34
CA GLU A 285 9.00 14.28 -32.39
C GLU A 285 9.35 15.46 -31.47
N GLU A 286 9.26 16.68 -32.00
CA GLU A 286 9.62 17.86 -31.24
C GLU A 286 8.61 18.15 -30.13
N LEU A 287 7.31 18.07 -30.42
CA LEU A 287 6.26 18.22 -29.42
C LEU A 287 6.36 17.14 -28.35
N PHE A 288 6.61 15.90 -28.74
CA PHE A 288 6.79 14.80 -27.80
C PHE A 288 7.98 15.05 -26.87
N ARG A 289 9.14 15.46 -27.39
CA ARG A 289 10.33 15.75 -26.58
C ARG A 289 10.10 16.92 -25.61
N GLN A 290 9.39 17.96 -26.04
CA GLN A 290 9.04 19.08 -25.17
C GLN A 290 8.16 18.64 -24.02
N ASP A 291 7.12 17.85 -24.28
CA ASP A 291 6.21 17.34 -23.24
C ASP A 291 6.91 16.35 -22.30
N GLU A 292 7.78 15.47 -22.83
CA GLU A 292 8.57 14.53 -22.00
C GLU A 292 9.54 15.31 -21.09
N GLN A 293 10.22 16.34 -21.62
CA GLN A 293 11.09 17.17 -20.81
C GLN A 293 10.32 17.93 -19.73
N ALA A 294 9.19 18.53 -20.10
CA ALA A 294 8.32 19.21 -19.13
C ALA A 294 7.82 18.26 -18.02
N TRP A 295 7.56 16.98 -18.36
CA TRP A 295 7.24 15.96 -17.37
C TRP A 295 8.43 15.62 -16.46
N LYS A 296 9.64 15.51 -17.03
CA LYS A 296 10.87 15.27 -16.27
C LYS A 296 11.23 16.42 -15.34
N ASP A 297 11.00 17.66 -15.74
CA ASP A 297 11.32 18.85 -14.96
C ASP A 297 10.27 19.20 -13.89
N LYS A 298 9.09 18.58 -13.98
CA LYS A 298 7.98 18.85 -13.07
C LYS A 298 8.33 18.48 -11.64
N SER A 299 8.08 19.37 -10.68
CA SER A 299 8.25 19.05 -9.26
C SER A 299 7.28 17.98 -8.77
N SER A 300 7.64 17.24 -7.73
CA SER A 300 6.78 16.18 -7.16
C SER A 300 5.41 16.74 -6.73
N ILE A 301 5.39 17.90 -6.06
CA ILE A 301 4.15 18.54 -5.60
C ILE A 301 3.27 18.95 -6.78
N SER A 302 3.84 19.61 -7.79
CA SER A 302 3.09 19.97 -9.00
C SER A 302 2.55 18.72 -9.72
N GLY A 303 3.35 17.65 -9.80
CA GLY A 303 2.95 16.37 -10.37
C GLY A 303 1.75 15.74 -9.65
N MET A 304 1.71 15.84 -8.30
CA MET A 304 0.58 15.35 -7.50
C MET A 304 -0.73 16.04 -7.90
N PHE A 305 -0.75 17.37 -8.04
CA PHE A 305 -1.95 18.10 -8.48
C PHE A 305 -2.30 17.81 -9.94
N ASP A 306 -1.30 17.69 -10.81
CA ASP A 306 -1.53 17.37 -12.23
C ASP A 306 -2.10 15.97 -12.44
N SER A 307 -1.88 15.03 -11.52
CA SER A 307 -2.47 13.69 -11.55
C SER A 307 -4.01 13.70 -11.56
N PHE A 308 -4.63 14.79 -11.16
CA PHE A 308 -6.09 14.96 -11.20
C PHE A 308 -6.62 15.48 -12.54
N LYS A 309 -5.76 15.86 -13.48
CA LYS A 309 -6.16 16.39 -14.79
C LYS A 309 -6.47 15.29 -15.81
N ASP A 310 -5.83 14.11 -15.67
CA ASP A 310 -5.95 13.03 -16.65
C ASP A 310 -6.83 11.89 -16.10
N ASN A 311 -8.09 11.87 -16.50
CA ASN A 311 -9.08 10.84 -16.18
C ASN A 311 -9.03 10.36 -14.70
N PRO A 312 -9.14 11.28 -13.72
CA PRO A 312 -8.84 10.98 -12.33
C PRO A 312 -9.69 9.85 -11.75
N LEU A 313 -10.94 9.72 -12.18
CA LEU A 313 -11.86 8.68 -11.68
C LEU A 313 -11.51 7.29 -12.22
N LYS A 314 -11.05 7.18 -13.47
CA LYS A 314 -10.61 5.91 -14.08
C LYS A 314 -9.31 5.38 -13.44
N ARG A 315 -8.58 6.22 -12.71
CA ARG A 315 -7.32 5.89 -12.04
C ARG A 315 -7.45 5.63 -10.54
N ILE A 316 -8.67 5.57 -10.02
CA ILE A 316 -8.93 5.15 -8.64
C ILE A 316 -8.97 3.63 -8.60
N THR A 317 -8.27 3.05 -7.62
CA THR A 317 -8.39 1.64 -7.28
C THR A 317 -9.28 1.49 -6.06
N TYR A 318 -10.03 0.40 -6.01
CA TYR A 318 -10.97 0.13 -4.93
C TYR A 318 -10.63 -1.19 -4.26
N SER A 319 -10.76 -1.21 -2.94
CA SER A 319 -10.59 -2.40 -2.10
C SER A 319 -11.83 -2.57 -1.25
N LEU A 320 -12.44 -3.74 -1.31
CA LEU A 320 -13.58 -4.12 -0.46
C LEU A 320 -13.18 -5.35 0.36
N GLY A 321 -13.42 -5.32 1.67
CA GLY A 321 -13.07 -6.42 2.54
C GLY A 321 -14.06 -6.66 3.65
N ALA A 322 -14.05 -7.89 4.16
CA ALA A 322 -14.78 -8.30 5.32
C ALA A 322 -13.88 -9.10 6.28
N GLU A 323 -14.01 -8.84 7.56
CA GLU A 323 -13.34 -9.57 8.64
C GLU A 323 -14.38 -10.07 9.63
N TYR A 324 -14.42 -11.39 9.85
CA TYR A 324 -15.14 -12.00 10.95
C TYR A 324 -14.16 -12.33 12.06
N ALA A 325 -14.46 -11.88 13.27
CA ALA A 325 -13.67 -12.11 14.47
C ALA A 325 -14.48 -12.87 15.53
N TYR A 326 -13.92 -13.98 16.02
CA TYR A 326 -14.46 -14.72 17.15
C TYR A 326 -13.57 -14.53 18.36
N ASN A 327 -14.12 -13.98 19.42
CA ASN A 327 -13.47 -13.70 20.71
C ASN A 327 -12.14 -12.91 20.59
N GLN A 328 -11.95 -12.13 19.51
CA GLN A 328 -10.70 -11.47 19.18
C GLN A 328 -9.47 -12.42 19.11
N GLN A 329 -9.74 -13.71 18.96
CA GLN A 329 -8.72 -14.77 18.88
C GLN A 329 -8.65 -15.40 17.49
N PHE A 330 -9.79 -15.69 16.86
CA PHE A 330 -9.84 -16.26 15.52
C PHE A 330 -10.40 -15.25 14.54
N PHE A 331 -9.76 -15.12 13.41
CA PHE A 331 -10.13 -14.18 12.36
C PHE A 331 -10.22 -14.90 11.03
N LEU A 332 -11.33 -14.68 10.32
CA LEU A 332 -11.49 -15.09 8.92
C LEU A 332 -11.71 -13.83 8.09
N ARG A 333 -11.06 -13.74 6.94
CA ARG A 333 -11.07 -12.55 6.11
C ARG A 333 -11.25 -12.92 4.65
N GLY A 334 -11.94 -12.04 3.96
CA GLY A 334 -12.04 -12.08 2.52
C GLY A 334 -12.13 -10.66 1.96
N GLY A 335 -11.59 -10.46 0.78
CA GLY A 335 -11.63 -9.15 0.16
C GLY A 335 -11.40 -9.22 -1.35
N TYR A 336 -11.66 -8.11 -1.99
CA TYR A 336 -11.49 -7.94 -3.42
C TYR A 336 -10.80 -6.62 -3.73
N TYR A 337 -9.78 -6.68 -4.56
CA TYR A 337 -9.08 -5.52 -5.10
C TYR A 337 -9.46 -5.34 -6.56
N TYR A 338 -9.81 -4.11 -6.90
CA TYR A 338 -10.17 -3.71 -8.25
C TYR A 338 -9.32 -2.55 -8.75
N GLU A 339 -8.70 -2.74 -9.89
CA GLU A 339 -8.05 -1.72 -10.69
C GLU A 339 -8.58 -1.76 -12.12
N SER A 340 -8.90 -0.60 -12.68
CA SER A 340 -9.41 -0.53 -14.04
C SER A 340 -8.36 -0.97 -15.07
N LYS A 341 -8.81 -1.52 -16.20
CA LYS A 341 -7.95 -1.88 -17.36
C LYS A 341 -7.09 -0.71 -17.83
N PHE A 342 -7.60 0.50 -17.71
CA PHE A 342 -6.89 1.73 -18.03
C PHE A 342 -5.60 1.93 -17.22
N ASN A 343 -5.54 1.44 -16.00
CA ASN A 343 -4.46 1.68 -15.05
C ASN A 343 -3.52 0.47 -14.83
N GLY A 344 -3.92 -0.73 -15.19
CA GLY A 344 -3.11 -1.92 -15.00
C GLY A 344 -3.87 -3.23 -14.93
N ASP A 345 -5.21 -3.18 -14.86
CA ASP A 345 -6.12 -4.35 -14.83
C ASP A 345 -5.81 -5.36 -13.71
N ARG A 346 -5.28 -4.91 -12.59
CA ARG A 346 -5.02 -5.78 -11.44
C ARG A 346 -6.30 -6.02 -10.67
N GLN A 347 -6.79 -7.24 -10.70
CA GLN A 347 -7.98 -7.67 -9.99
C GLN A 347 -7.71 -9.02 -9.33
N TYR A 348 -8.04 -9.12 -8.05
CA TYR A 348 -7.81 -10.36 -7.29
C TYR A 348 -8.67 -10.43 -6.02
N PHE A 349 -8.92 -11.65 -5.60
CA PHE A 349 -9.49 -11.95 -4.30
C PHE A 349 -8.37 -12.21 -3.30
N GLY A 350 -8.50 -11.62 -2.11
CA GLY A 350 -7.72 -11.96 -0.93
C GLY A 350 -8.53 -12.85 -0.01
N LEU A 351 -7.93 -13.91 0.51
CA LEU A 351 -8.47 -14.75 1.56
C LEU A 351 -7.46 -14.85 2.68
N GLY A 352 -7.90 -14.91 3.92
CA GLY A 352 -6.96 -15.05 5.02
C GLY A 352 -7.57 -15.51 6.32
N ALA A 353 -6.70 -15.99 7.18
CA ALA A 353 -7.01 -16.37 8.54
C ALA A 353 -6.00 -15.77 9.51
N GLY A 354 -6.44 -15.50 10.73
CA GLY A 354 -5.60 -15.02 11.82
C GLY A 354 -5.91 -15.76 13.11
N PHE A 355 -4.89 -15.93 13.91
CA PHE A 355 -5.00 -16.48 15.24
C PHE A 355 -4.22 -15.62 16.23
N SER A 356 -4.88 -15.22 17.30
CA SER A 356 -4.30 -14.42 18.38
C SER A 356 -4.40 -15.18 19.69
N LEU A 357 -3.26 -15.41 20.33
CA LEU A 357 -3.18 -16.06 21.64
C LEU A 357 -2.30 -15.22 22.56
N ASN A 358 -2.92 -14.66 23.59
CA ASN A 358 -2.26 -13.78 24.57
C ASN A 358 -1.46 -12.65 23.89
N VAL A 359 -0.15 -12.86 23.74
CA VAL A 359 0.80 -11.85 23.25
C VAL A 359 1.19 -12.04 21.80
N ILE A 360 0.83 -13.16 21.18
CA ILE A 360 1.24 -13.54 19.83
C ILE A 360 0.03 -13.55 18.92
N ARG A 361 0.17 -12.93 17.75
CA ARG A 361 -0.80 -13.03 16.67
C ARG A 361 -0.10 -13.48 15.40
N LEU A 362 -0.65 -14.50 14.76
CA LEU A 362 -0.23 -15.02 13.47
C LEU A 362 -1.34 -14.81 12.46
N ASP A 363 -1.02 -14.14 11.36
CA ASP A 363 -1.94 -13.94 10.24
C ASP A 363 -1.33 -14.53 8.97
N ALA A 364 -2.15 -15.16 8.15
CA ALA A 364 -1.80 -15.67 6.84
C ALA A 364 -2.81 -15.20 5.80
N ALA A 365 -2.32 -14.88 4.61
CA ALA A 365 -3.16 -14.48 3.48
C ALA A 365 -2.75 -15.20 2.20
N TYR A 366 -3.74 -15.44 1.36
CA TYR A 366 -3.59 -16.04 0.04
C TYR A 366 -4.31 -15.19 -1.00
N MET A 367 -3.62 -14.86 -2.08
CA MET A 367 -4.14 -14.05 -3.17
C MET A 367 -4.50 -14.92 -4.36
N ILE A 368 -5.68 -14.69 -4.94
CA ILE A 368 -6.19 -15.39 -6.13
C ILE A 368 -6.47 -14.32 -7.19
N ALA A 369 -5.61 -14.23 -8.20
CA ALA A 369 -5.79 -13.29 -9.29
C ALA A 369 -6.93 -13.73 -10.22
N THR A 370 -7.71 -12.78 -10.72
CA THR A 370 -8.79 -13.06 -11.68
C THR A 370 -8.29 -13.13 -13.11
N ALA A 371 -7.18 -12.43 -13.43
CA ALA A 371 -6.56 -12.47 -14.74
C ALA A 371 -5.73 -13.75 -14.92
N GLN A 372 -5.90 -14.42 -16.06
CA GLN A 372 -5.07 -15.57 -16.44
C GLN A 372 -3.60 -15.15 -16.53
N ASN A 373 -2.71 -15.98 -15.97
CA ASN A 373 -1.25 -15.76 -15.97
C ASN A 373 -0.78 -14.49 -15.21
N SER A 374 -1.56 -13.99 -14.26
CA SER A 374 -1.09 -12.91 -13.39
C SER A 374 0.13 -13.37 -12.58
N PRO A 375 1.23 -12.62 -12.58
CA PRO A 375 2.40 -12.93 -11.75
C PRO A 375 2.11 -12.88 -10.24
N LEU A 376 1.06 -12.17 -9.85
CA LEU A 376 0.63 -12.00 -8.46
C LEU A 376 -0.22 -13.17 -7.94
N ASP A 377 -0.70 -14.04 -8.86
CA ASP A 377 -1.53 -15.17 -8.48
C ASP A 377 -0.79 -16.13 -7.55
N GLN A 378 -1.52 -16.69 -6.56
CA GLN A 378 -1.01 -17.61 -5.54
C GLN A 378 0.07 -17.00 -4.61
N THR A 379 0.08 -15.66 -4.45
CA THR A 379 0.97 -15.03 -3.49
C THR A 379 0.51 -15.33 -2.07
N LEU A 380 1.41 -15.90 -1.27
CA LEU A 380 1.23 -16.13 0.17
C LEU A 380 1.87 -14.99 0.96
N ARG A 381 1.24 -14.59 2.05
CA ARG A 381 1.80 -13.62 3.01
C ARG A 381 1.64 -14.12 4.42
N PHE A 382 2.66 -13.89 5.22
CA PHE A 382 2.68 -14.26 6.64
C PHE A 382 3.05 -13.04 7.48
N THR A 383 2.34 -12.88 8.58
CA THR A 383 2.61 -11.80 9.54
C THR A 383 2.59 -12.36 10.94
N LEU A 384 3.66 -12.14 11.68
CA LEU A 384 3.79 -12.48 13.09
C LEU A 384 3.87 -11.19 13.89
N SER A 385 2.93 -10.98 14.80
CA SER A 385 2.86 -9.78 15.65
C SER A 385 2.93 -10.15 17.13
N PHE A 386 3.56 -9.27 17.89
CA PHE A 386 3.70 -9.39 19.35
C PHE A 386 3.10 -8.17 20.02
N ASP A 387 2.26 -8.42 21.02
CA ASP A 387 1.74 -7.43 21.94
C ASP A 387 2.66 -7.33 23.17
N MET A 388 3.28 -6.16 23.34
CA MET A 388 4.27 -5.97 24.40
C MET A 388 3.65 -5.82 25.79
N ASP A 389 2.39 -5.43 25.92
CA ASP A 389 1.71 -5.34 27.22
C ASP A 389 1.48 -6.75 27.80
N GLY A 390 1.06 -7.68 26.94
CA GLY A 390 0.92 -9.08 27.37
C GLY A 390 2.27 -9.73 27.71
N ILE A 391 3.36 -9.38 27.02
CA ILE A 391 4.72 -9.87 27.35
C ILE A 391 5.15 -9.42 28.75
N ARG A 392 4.91 -8.16 29.13
CA ARG A 392 5.21 -7.67 30.49
C ARG A 392 4.46 -8.45 31.56
N GLY A 393 3.19 -8.81 31.28
CA GLY A 393 2.38 -9.65 32.18
C GLY A 393 2.94 -11.06 32.35
N LEU A 394 3.52 -11.67 31.31
CA LEU A 394 4.12 -13.01 31.38
C LEU A 394 5.41 -13.06 32.20
N PHE A 395 6.20 -11.99 32.19
CA PHE A 395 7.48 -11.94 32.92
C PHE A 395 7.38 -11.29 34.33
N GLY A 396 6.15 -11.04 34.82
CA GLY A 396 5.93 -10.63 36.21
C GLY A 396 6.54 -9.28 36.60
N ARG A 397 6.79 -8.40 35.68
CA ARG A 397 7.20 -7.02 35.96
C ARG A 397 5.97 -6.12 35.91
N ASN A 398 5.35 -5.95 37.08
CA ASN A 398 4.39 -4.86 37.37
C ASN A 398 5.08 -3.50 37.31
#